data_39d1afd72ff945860456d1d187994b65
#
_entry.id   39d1afd72ff945860456d1d187994b65
#
_cell.length_a   1.000
_cell.length_b   1.000
_cell.length_c   1.000
_cell.angle_alpha   90.00
_cell.angle_beta   90.00
_cell.angle_gamma   90.00
#
_symmetry.space_group_name_H-M   'P 1'
#
loop_
_entity.id
_entity.type
_entity.pdbx_description
1 polymer ?
#
loop_
_entity_poly.entity_id
_entity_poly.type
_entity_poly.pdbx_seq_one_letter_code
_entity_poly.pdbx_strand_id
1 'polypeptide(L)'
;MSRVVALVLCLLAPPVCGAAEFSVTPIRLYFEPGTRSAAVTVTNEDKRPLRMQLRLMQWTQDADGADVYTDSDALVYFPRLMSVQPGEKRLVRIGLKTPAGAAERTFRLYLDELPDPADAASPPAHSGLNFTIRFALPVFLPAAAAAKPSGAIEALTLRDGKLRVAVRNTGNRHFRIANVAVRAGEAFAAEAPGWYLLAGASRIHTIDIPAGVCRGLRRLDVTVKAEELSLQGGLDVEPGMCAP
;
A
#
# COMPACT_ATOMS: atom_id res chain seq x y z
N MET A 1 -17.58 66.60 20.32
CA MET A 1 -16.92 65.60 21.17
C MET A 1 -17.16 64.25 20.49
N SER A 2 -16.23 63.84 19.63
CA SER A 2 -16.32 62.66 18.79
C SER A 2 -15.55 61.51 19.47
N ARG A 3 -16.24 60.45 19.86
CA ARG A 3 -15.63 59.24 20.45
C ARG A 3 -15.25 58.31 19.35
N VAL A 4 -13.95 58.20 19.05
CA VAL A 4 -13.38 57.21 18.17
C VAL A 4 -13.31 55.90 18.96
N VAL A 5 -14.15 54.91 18.55
CA VAL A 5 -14.09 53.55 19.04
C VAL A 5 -13.05 52.82 18.17
N ALA A 6 -11.88 52.55 18.75
CA ALA A 6 -10.84 51.71 18.12
C ALA A 6 -11.27 50.24 18.25
N LEU A 7 -11.67 49.63 17.18
CA LEU A 7 -11.97 48.20 17.08
C LEU A 7 -10.64 47.43 16.94
N VAL A 8 -10.15 46.87 18.01
CA VAL A 8 -9.01 45.94 18.01
C VAL A 8 -9.47 44.61 17.49
N LEU A 9 -9.25 44.37 16.22
CA LEU A 9 -9.46 43.06 15.58
C LEU A 9 -8.28 42.15 15.93
N CYS A 10 -8.39 41.37 17.02
CA CYS A 10 -7.45 40.31 17.33
C CYS A 10 -7.56 39.24 16.24
N LEU A 11 -6.59 39.23 15.30
CA LEU A 11 -6.40 38.10 14.38
C LEU A 11 -6.02 36.87 15.21
N LEU A 12 -6.98 35.99 15.43
CA LEU A 12 -6.74 34.61 15.84
C LEU A 12 -6.11 33.89 14.64
N ALA A 13 -4.78 33.91 14.54
CA ALA A 13 -4.07 33.02 13.63
C ALA A 13 -4.25 31.58 14.15
N PRO A 14 -4.84 30.65 13.36
CA PRO A 14 -4.92 29.27 13.79
C PRO A 14 -3.50 28.72 13.97
N PRO A 15 -3.25 27.87 14.99
CA PRO A 15 -1.97 27.20 15.11
C PRO A 15 -1.78 26.33 13.87
N VAL A 16 -0.75 26.61 13.09
CA VAL A 16 -0.33 25.75 11.96
C VAL A 16 0.27 24.50 12.58
N CYS A 17 -0.51 23.44 12.64
CA CYS A 17 -0.04 22.12 13.02
C CYS A 17 0.83 21.61 11.87
N GLY A 18 2.15 21.78 11.95
CA GLY A 18 3.09 21.30 10.94
C GLY A 18 3.31 19.80 11.14
N ALA A 19 2.76 18.96 10.25
CA ALA A 19 3.28 17.62 10.04
C ALA A 19 4.62 17.75 9.30
N ALA A 20 5.57 16.81 9.55
CA ALA A 20 6.83 16.80 8.82
C ALA A 20 6.56 16.75 7.31
N GLU A 21 7.12 17.69 6.58
CA GLU A 21 6.95 17.81 5.14
C GLU A 21 8.20 17.25 4.45
N PHE A 22 8.05 16.12 3.78
CA PHE A 22 9.12 15.49 3.01
C PHE A 22 8.58 14.75 1.81
N SER A 23 9.42 14.59 0.80
CA SER A 23 9.10 13.78 -0.39
C SER A 23 10.09 12.64 -0.57
N VAL A 24 9.59 11.56 -1.21
CA VAL A 24 10.35 10.34 -1.51
C VAL A 24 10.20 10.02 -2.99
N THR A 25 11.30 9.88 -3.72
CA THR A 25 11.29 9.61 -5.16
C THR A 25 12.31 8.53 -5.51
N PRO A 26 11.91 7.48 -6.25
CA PRO A 26 10.54 7.14 -6.62
C PRO A 26 9.72 6.55 -5.44
N ILE A 27 8.39 6.55 -5.54
CA ILE A 27 7.50 5.94 -4.52
C ILE A 27 7.33 4.41 -4.69
N ARG A 28 7.86 3.86 -5.78
CA ARG A 28 7.99 2.42 -6.08
C ARG A 28 9.36 2.21 -6.70
N LEU A 29 10.14 1.31 -6.17
CA LEU A 29 11.48 1.04 -6.65
C LEU A 29 11.52 -0.28 -7.42
N TYR A 30 11.90 -0.20 -8.68
CA TYR A 30 12.15 -1.35 -9.54
C TYR A 30 13.65 -1.46 -9.79
N PHE A 31 14.20 -2.65 -9.60
CA PHE A 31 15.54 -2.93 -10.12
C PHE A 31 15.46 -3.14 -11.62
N GLU A 32 16.22 -2.37 -12.36
CA GLU A 32 16.34 -2.58 -13.81
C GLU A 32 17.04 -3.92 -14.11
N PRO A 33 16.64 -4.63 -15.16
CA PRO A 33 17.29 -5.87 -15.56
C PRO A 33 18.81 -5.70 -15.68
N GLY A 34 19.55 -6.61 -15.05
CA GLY A 34 21.03 -6.58 -15.09
C GLY A 34 21.68 -5.59 -14.12
N THR A 35 20.92 -4.71 -13.45
CA THR A 35 21.50 -3.81 -12.44
C THR A 35 21.64 -4.51 -11.09
N ARG A 36 22.65 -4.11 -10.33
CA ARG A 36 22.91 -4.65 -8.98
C ARG A 36 22.56 -3.67 -7.86
N SER A 37 22.12 -2.47 -8.20
CA SER A 37 21.74 -1.45 -7.23
C SER A 37 20.65 -0.54 -7.79
N ALA A 38 19.86 -0.01 -6.87
CA ALA A 38 18.86 1.00 -7.13
C ALA A 38 18.89 2.04 -6.00
N ALA A 39 18.23 3.19 -6.17
CA ALA A 39 18.28 4.25 -5.20
C ALA A 39 16.93 4.96 -5.06
N VAL A 40 16.70 5.48 -3.85
CA VAL A 40 15.57 6.34 -3.50
C VAL A 40 16.12 7.65 -2.96
N THR A 41 15.56 8.76 -3.38
CA THR A 41 15.89 10.10 -2.87
C THR A 41 14.85 10.53 -1.88
N VAL A 42 15.27 10.97 -0.70
CA VAL A 42 14.45 11.62 0.31
C VAL A 42 14.80 13.10 0.30
N THR A 43 13.82 13.96 0.17
CA THR A 43 13.97 15.42 0.25
C THR A 43 13.24 15.92 1.48
N ASN A 44 13.90 16.69 2.33
CA ASN A 44 13.26 17.37 3.44
C ASN A 44 12.73 18.73 2.96
N GLU A 45 11.44 18.90 2.99
CA GLU A 45 10.73 20.14 2.60
C GLU A 45 10.31 20.96 3.82
N ASP A 46 10.50 20.41 5.04
CA ASP A 46 10.28 21.10 6.31
C ASP A 46 11.43 22.08 6.65
N LYS A 47 11.16 22.97 7.58
CA LYS A 47 12.13 23.94 8.17
C LYS A 47 12.97 23.33 9.28
N ARG A 48 12.64 22.14 9.77
CA ARG A 48 13.36 21.40 10.81
C ARG A 48 14.13 20.23 10.22
N PRO A 49 15.23 19.79 10.86
CA PRO A 49 15.93 18.59 10.45
C PRO A 49 15.02 17.36 10.55
N LEU A 50 14.96 16.56 9.48
CA LEU A 50 14.21 15.32 9.42
C LEU A 50 15.13 14.15 9.78
N ARG A 51 14.82 13.43 10.86
CA ARG A 51 15.56 12.24 11.28
C ARG A 51 14.78 10.99 10.90
N MET A 52 15.45 10.04 10.23
CA MET A 52 14.81 8.82 9.75
C MET A 52 15.62 7.58 10.09
N GLN A 53 14.93 6.56 10.56
CA GLN A 53 15.41 5.18 10.61
C GLN A 53 14.85 4.41 9.42
N LEU A 54 15.73 3.63 8.75
CA LEU A 54 15.35 2.83 7.61
C LEU A 54 15.39 1.35 7.96
N ARG A 55 14.41 0.61 7.45
CA ARG A 55 14.36 -0.86 7.53
C ARG A 55 13.90 -1.43 6.19
N LEU A 56 14.55 -2.48 5.75
CA LEU A 56 14.18 -3.19 4.52
C LEU A 56 13.78 -4.61 4.90
N MET A 57 12.54 -4.99 4.58
CA MET A 57 11.99 -6.30 4.91
C MET A 57 11.55 -7.02 3.63
N GLN A 58 11.69 -8.31 3.58
CA GLN A 58 11.07 -9.13 2.54
C GLN A 58 9.56 -9.07 2.70
N TRP A 59 8.86 -8.90 1.58
CA TRP A 59 7.42 -8.85 1.53
C TRP A 59 6.91 -10.07 0.77
N THR A 60 6.10 -10.87 1.43
CA THR A 60 5.40 -12.03 0.88
C THR A 60 3.91 -11.92 1.21
N GLN A 61 3.12 -12.84 0.72
CA GLN A 61 1.72 -12.98 1.07
C GLN A 61 1.46 -14.40 1.55
N ASP A 62 0.64 -14.54 2.59
CA ASP A 62 0.22 -15.83 3.13
C ASP A 62 -0.87 -16.50 2.28
N ALA A 63 -1.41 -17.61 2.74
CA ALA A 63 -2.44 -18.37 2.04
C ALA A 63 -3.77 -17.62 1.85
N ASP A 64 -4.06 -16.66 2.74
CA ASP A 64 -5.25 -15.80 2.65
C ASP A 64 -4.99 -14.50 1.89
N GLY A 65 -3.75 -14.28 1.46
CA GLY A 65 -3.31 -13.08 0.74
C GLY A 65 -2.99 -11.90 1.65
N ALA A 66 -2.85 -12.10 2.96
CA ALA A 66 -2.38 -11.06 3.85
C ALA A 66 -0.88 -10.82 3.67
N ASP A 67 -0.47 -9.56 3.75
CA ASP A 67 0.93 -9.18 3.59
C ASP A 67 1.75 -9.63 4.81
N VAL A 68 2.85 -10.33 4.56
CA VAL A 68 3.80 -10.82 5.56
C VAL A 68 5.15 -10.16 5.33
N TYR A 69 5.76 -9.64 6.40
CA TYR A 69 7.05 -8.96 6.35
C TYR A 69 8.05 -9.68 7.25
N THR A 70 9.17 -10.09 6.68
CA THR A 70 10.23 -10.82 7.39
C THR A 70 11.59 -10.20 7.13
N ASP A 71 12.53 -10.39 8.04
CA ASP A 71 13.91 -10.00 7.81
C ASP A 71 14.50 -10.78 6.63
N SER A 72 15.39 -10.13 5.88
CA SER A 72 16.05 -10.74 4.73
C SER A 72 17.43 -10.12 4.52
N ASP A 73 18.37 -10.97 4.18
CA ASP A 73 19.75 -10.59 3.81
C ASP A 73 19.98 -10.54 2.29
N ALA A 74 18.92 -10.72 1.50
CA ALA A 74 18.98 -10.74 0.05
C ALA A 74 19.38 -9.39 -0.57
N LEU A 75 19.06 -8.30 0.13
CA LEU A 75 19.40 -6.92 -0.22
C LEU A 75 20.19 -6.27 0.91
N VAL A 76 21.06 -5.36 0.57
CA VAL A 76 21.70 -4.42 1.51
C VAL A 76 21.22 -3.02 1.22
N TYR A 77 21.17 -2.18 2.23
CA TYR A 77 20.77 -0.78 2.07
C TYR A 77 21.59 0.13 2.99
N PHE A 78 21.78 1.35 2.54
CA PHE A 78 22.51 2.39 3.26
C PHE A 78 21.99 3.78 2.88
N PRO A 79 21.86 4.70 3.85
CA PRO A 79 22.12 4.55 5.28
C PRO A 79 20.97 3.81 6.02
N ARG A 80 21.23 3.34 7.24
CA ARG A 80 20.19 2.79 8.13
C ARG A 80 19.57 3.83 9.04
N LEU A 81 20.31 4.89 9.28
CA LEU A 81 19.90 6.06 10.05
C LEU A 81 20.42 7.29 9.32
N MET A 82 19.59 8.31 9.17
CA MET A 82 20.00 9.56 8.54
C MET A 82 19.31 10.76 9.17
N SER A 83 19.97 11.91 9.05
CA SER A 83 19.38 13.22 9.26
C SER A 83 19.45 13.99 7.96
N VAL A 84 18.33 14.58 7.53
CA VAL A 84 18.19 15.38 6.32
C VAL A 84 17.90 16.80 6.74
N GLN A 85 18.82 17.73 6.44
CA GLN A 85 18.66 19.14 6.80
C GLN A 85 17.54 19.79 5.98
N PRO A 86 16.96 20.92 6.42
CA PRO A 86 15.99 21.68 5.64
C PRO A 86 16.45 21.91 4.20
N GLY A 87 15.63 21.54 3.22
CA GLY A 87 15.93 21.65 1.79
C GLY A 87 16.95 20.64 1.26
N GLU A 88 17.54 19.80 2.11
CA GLU A 88 18.54 18.81 1.69
C GLU A 88 17.88 17.60 1.02
N LYS A 89 18.65 16.95 0.11
CA LYS A 89 18.31 15.66 -0.50
C LYS A 89 19.30 14.60 -0.07
N ARG A 90 18.80 13.47 0.40
CA ARG A 90 19.60 12.30 0.77
C ARG A 90 19.24 11.10 -0.08
N LEU A 91 20.27 10.40 -0.53
CA LEU A 91 20.14 9.20 -1.32
C LEU A 91 20.22 7.96 -0.45
N VAL A 92 19.22 7.09 -0.56
CA VAL A 92 19.22 5.73 0.01
C VAL A 92 19.55 4.75 -1.09
N ARG A 93 20.68 4.07 -0.98
CA ARG A 93 21.10 3.05 -1.95
C ARG A 93 20.71 1.67 -1.47
N ILE A 94 20.21 0.85 -2.39
CA ILE A 94 19.82 -0.54 -2.15
C ILE A 94 20.59 -1.40 -3.14
N GLY A 95 21.32 -2.39 -2.64
CA GLY A 95 22.16 -3.28 -3.44
C GLY A 95 21.75 -4.74 -3.32
N LEU A 96 21.98 -5.52 -4.38
CA LEU A 96 21.74 -6.95 -4.41
C LEU A 96 22.89 -7.71 -3.74
N LYS A 97 22.58 -8.59 -2.79
CA LYS A 97 23.51 -9.63 -2.29
C LYS A 97 23.33 -10.95 -3.00
N THR A 98 22.09 -11.27 -3.40
CA THR A 98 21.79 -12.54 -4.06
C THR A 98 21.24 -12.29 -5.47
N PRO A 99 21.55 -13.15 -6.46
CA PRO A 99 21.04 -13.02 -7.82
C PRO A 99 19.51 -13.04 -7.89
N ALA A 100 18.96 -12.59 -9.02
CA ALA A 100 17.55 -12.73 -9.35
C ALA A 100 17.15 -14.22 -9.40
N GLY A 101 15.95 -14.52 -8.91
CA GLY A 101 15.36 -15.87 -8.88
C GLY A 101 14.50 -16.15 -10.11
N ALA A 102 13.79 -17.30 -10.08
CA ALA A 102 12.84 -17.68 -11.13
C ALA A 102 11.58 -16.80 -11.14
N ALA A 103 11.19 -16.27 -9.97
CA ALA A 103 10.08 -15.35 -9.81
C ALA A 103 10.60 -14.02 -9.22
N GLU A 104 9.83 -12.96 -9.41
CA GLU A 104 10.06 -11.68 -8.77
C GLU A 104 10.10 -11.82 -7.25
N ARG A 105 11.04 -11.15 -6.62
CA ARG A 105 11.08 -11.00 -5.15
C ARG A 105 10.72 -9.59 -4.77
N THR A 106 9.93 -9.49 -3.72
CA THR A 106 9.37 -8.22 -3.29
C THR A 106 9.81 -7.88 -1.88
N PHE A 107 10.02 -6.59 -1.62
CA PHE A 107 10.46 -6.07 -0.35
C PHE A 107 9.71 -4.78 -0.03
N ARG A 108 9.75 -4.37 1.25
CA ARG A 108 9.29 -3.06 1.73
C ARG A 108 10.45 -2.32 2.35
N LEU A 109 10.71 -1.12 1.83
CA LEU A 109 11.59 -0.16 2.49
C LEU A 109 10.72 0.75 3.36
N TYR A 110 10.91 0.65 4.66
CA TYR A 110 10.30 1.55 5.65
C TYR A 110 11.25 2.70 5.92
N LEU A 111 10.69 3.91 5.92
CA LEU A 111 11.33 5.14 6.38
C LEU A 111 10.51 5.60 7.58
N ASP A 112 11.03 5.35 8.77
CA ASP A 112 10.39 5.70 10.02
C ASP A 112 10.97 7.04 10.50
N GLU A 113 10.13 8.08 10.60
CA GLU A 113 10.51 9.33 11.21
C GLU A 113 10.80 9.12 12.70
N LEU A 114 11.90 9.69 13.16
CA LEU A 114 12.28 9.68 14.57
C LEU A 114 11.93 11.02 15.22
N PRO A 115 11.38 11.02 16.44
CA PRO A 115 11.14 12.25 17.20
C PRO A 115 12.39 13.10 17.33
N ASP A 116 12.23 14.41 17.34
CA ASP A 116 13.33 15.33 17.63
C ASP A 116 13.70 15.18 19.13
N PRO A 117 14.97 14.97 19.47
CA PRO A 117 15.42 14.96 20.87
C PRO A 117 15.09 16.25 21.63
N ALA A 118 15.00 17.37 20.94
CA ALA A 118 14.62 18.64 21.55
C ALA A 118 13.16 18.64 22.01
N ASP A 119 12.27 17.96 21.28
CA ASP A 119 10.85 17.82 21.67
C ASP A 119 10.70 16.93 22.93
N ALA A 120 11.60 15.95 23.11
CA ALA A 120 11.61 15.07 24.29
C ALA A 120 12.18 15.77 25.55
N ALA A 121 13.01 16.78 25.38
CA ALA A 121 13.67 17.52 26.47
C ALA A 121 12.82 18.68 27.02
N SER A 122 11.78 19.10 26.31
CA SER A 122 10.89 20.18 26.73
C SER A 122 9.60 19.57 27.32
N PRO A 123 9.20 19.99 28.54
CA PRO A 123 7.87 19.61 29.05
C PRO A 123 6.82 20.12 28.03
N PRO A 124 5.78 19.35 27.74
CA PRO A 124 4.75 19.79 26.80
C PRO A 124 4.11 21.07 27.33
N ALA A 125 4.47 22.19 26.71
CA ALA A 125 3.92 23.51 27.06
C ALA A 125 2.40 23.59 26.76
N HIS A 126 1.92 22.65 25.97
CA HIS A 126 0.50 22.51 25.57
C HIS A 126 0.18 21.03 25.38
N SER A 127 -1.06 20.62 25.62
CA SER A 127 -1.58 19.30 25.26
C SER A 127 -1.66 19.15 23.73
N GLY A 128 -0.53 18.85 23.12
CA GLY A 128 -0.40 18.64 21.66
C GLY A 128 -0.25 17.15 21.32
N LEU A 129 -0.77 16.75 20.15
CA LEU A 129 -0.49 15.44 19.57
C LEU A 129 0.78 15.54 18.74
N ASN A 130 1.75 14.66 19.02
CA ASN A 130 2.93 14.49 18.19
C ASN A 130 2.68 13.35 17.21
N PHE A 131 2.74 13.65 15.92
CA PHE A 131 2.63 12.65 14.86
C PHE A 131 4.03 12.32 14.35
N THR A 132 4.32 11.03 14.18
CA THR A 132 5.48 10.56 13.43
C THR A 132 5.01 9.81 12.21
N ILE A 133 5.69 10.00 11.09
CA ILE A 133 5.31 9.40 9.82
C ILE A 133 6.13 8.12 9.60
N ARG A 134 5.44 7.03 9.25
CA ARG A 134 6.05 5.86 8.65
C ARG A 134 5.70 5.82 7.18
N PHE A 135 6.68 6.00 6.32
CA PHE A 135 6.53 5.82 4.89
C PHE A 135 7.05 4.43 4.49
N ALA A 136 6.26 3.67 3.71
CA ALA A 136 6.62 2.32 3.28
C ALA A 136 6.49 2.21 1.76
N LEU A 137 7.62 2.10 1.06
CA LEU A 137 7.62 1.95 -0.39
C LEU A 137 7.93 0.50 -0.80
N PRO A 138 7.27 -0.02 -1.84
CA PRO A 138 7.59 -1.32 -2.38
C PRO A 138 8.89 -1.28 -3.19
N VAL A 139 9.65 -2.37 -3.06
CA VAL A 139 10.89 -2.61 -3.81
C VAL A 139 10.74 -3.94 -4.55
N PHE A 140 10.92 -3.91 -5.86
CA PHE A 140 10.72 -5.06 -6.74
C PHE A 140 12.03 -5.47 -7.39
N LEU A 141 12.44 -6.71 -7.14
CA LEU A 141 13.56 -7.37 -7.79
C LEU A 141 13.00 -8.31 -8.86
N PRO A 142 13.14 -8.00 -10.16
CA PRO A 142 12.53 -8.78 -11.22
C PRO A 142 13.07 -10.22 -11.24
N ALA A 143 12.27 -11.13 -11.79
CA ALA A 143 12.72 -12.47 -12.13
C ALA A 143 13.88 -12.42 -13.15
N ALA A 144 14.71 -13.46 -13.14
CA ALA A 144 15.77 -13.62 -14.16
C ALA A 144 15.20 -13.82 -15.58
N ALA A 145 14.03 -14.45 -15.67
CA ALA A 145 13.29 -14.62 -16.93
C ALA A 145 12.41 -13.39 -17.22
N ALA A 146 12.00 -13.25 -18.48
CA ALA A 146 11.08 -12.21 -18.91
C ALA A 146 9.78 -12.21 -18.07
N ALA A 147 9.28 -11.04 -17.74
CA ALA A 147 8.04 -10.88 -16.99
C ALA A 147 6.86 -11.48 -17.76
N LYS A 148 6.07 -12.29 -17.07
CA LYS A 148 4.84 -12.90 -17.60
C LYS A 148 3.70 -12.60 -16.62
N PRO A 149 2.99 -11.47 -16.77
CA PRO A 149 1.80 -11.21 -15.98
C PRO A 149 0.71 -12.23 -16.34
N SER A 150 0.22 -12.96 -15.36
CA SER A 150 -0.83 -13.97 -15.54
C SER A 150 -1.59 -14.15 -14.25
N GLY A 151 -2.89 -14.35 -14.33
CA GLY A 151 -3.73 -14.57 -13.17
C GLY A 151 -4.98 -15.37 -13.52
N ALA A 152 -5.63 -15.91 -12.51
CA ALA A 152 -6.89 -16.64 -12.62
C ALA A 152 -7.78 -16.35 -11.42
N ILE A 153 -9.09 -16.40 -11.64
CA ILE A 153 -10.07 -16.60 -10.57
C ILE A 153 -10.07 -18.10 -10.27
N GLU A 154 -9.49 -18.50 -9.12
CA GLU A 154 -9.41 -19.91 -8.73
C GLU A 154 -10.73 -20.46 -8.23
N ALA A 155 -11.48 -19.63 -7.49
CA ALA A 155 -12.75 -20.05 -6.90
C ALA A 155 -13.67 -18.84 -6.70
N LEU A 156 -14.95 -19.11 -6.87
CA LEU A 156 -16.06 -18.25 -6.49
C LEU A 156 -16.94 -19.05 -5.54
N THR A 157 -17.13 -18.57 -4.32
CA THR A 157 -18.00 -19.23 -3.34
C THR A 157 -18.92 -18.20 -2.70
N LEU A 158 -20.22 -18.53 -2.67
CA LEU A 158 -21.21 -17.72 -1.98
C LEU A 158 -21.77 -18.53 -0.80
N ARG A 159 -21.67 -17.99 0.40
CA ARG A 159 -22.24 -18.57 1.61
C ARG A 159 -22.75 -17.47 2.51
N ASP A 160 -23.97 -17.62 3.01
CA ASP A 160 -24.62 -16.69 3.94
C ASP A 160 -24.57 -15.22 3.43
N GLY A 161 -24.76 -15.03 2.12
CA GLY A 161 -24.70 -13.73 1.48
C GLY A 161 -23.28 -13.14 1.33
N LYS A 162 -22.23 -13.89 1.65
CA LYS A 162 -20.83 -13.46 1.47
C LYS A 162 -20.22 -14.15 0.25
N LEU A 163 -19.99 -13.38 -0.80
CA LEU A 163 -19.24 -13.83 -1.97
C LEU A 163 -17.74 -13.72 -1.70
N ARG A 164 -17.03 -14.84 -1.80
CA ARG A 164 -15.58 -14.91 -1.72
C ARG A 164 -15.03 -15.14 -3.13
N VAL A 165 -14.17 -14.25 -3.57
CA VAL A 165 -13.49 -14.31 -4.88
C VAL A 165 -12.03 -14.61 -4.61
N ALA A 166 -11.58 -15.83 -4.87
CA ALA A 166 -10.19 -16.24 -4.77
C ALA A 166 -9.47 -15.95 -6.09
N VAL A 167 -8.50 -15.05 -6.06
CA VAL A 167 -7.69 -14.67 -7.22
C VAL A 167 -6.26 -15.13 -7.00
N ARG A 168 -5.68 -15.83 -7.98
CA ARG A 168 -4.29 -16.27 -7.98
C ARG A 168 -3.48 -15.58 -9.04
N ASN A 169 -2.27 -15.18 -8.68
CA ASN A 169 -1.23 -14.79 -9.62
C ASN A 169 -0.49 -16.05 -10.10
N THR A 170 -0.68 -16.42 -11.35
CA THR A 170 -0.03 -17.59 -11.99
C THR A 170 1.21 -17.20 -12.78
N GLY A 171 1.56 -15.91 -12.79
CA GLY A 171 2.75 -15.36 -13.42
C GLY A 171 3.99 -15.34 -12.51
N ASN A 172 5.06 -14.79 -13.03
CA ASN A 172 6.35 -14.64 -12.32
C ASN A 172 6.64 -13.20 -11.85
N ARG A 173 5.67 -12.30 -11.98
CA ARG A 173 5.69 -10.89 -11.59
C ARG A 173 4.40 -10.54 -10.87
N HIS A 174 4.48 -9.62 -9.90
CA HIS A 174 3.28 -9.06 -9.27
C HIS A 174 2.42 -8.29 -10.29
N PHE A 175 1.16 -8.17 -9.99
CA PHE A 175 0.28 -7.16 -10.56
C PHE A 175 -0.57 -6.51 -9.46
N ARG A 176 -1.06 -5.32 -9.74
CA ARG A 176 -1.95 -4.62 -8.83
C ARG A 176 -3.39 -4.79 -9.31
N ILE A 177 -4.22 -5.40 -8.47
CA ILE A 177 -5.67 -5.42 -8.66
C ILE A 177 -6.17 -4.01 -8.34
N ALA A 178 -6.86 -3.38 -9.28
CA ALA A 178 -7.50 -2.09 -9.09
C ALA A 178 -8.79 -2.27 -8.29
N ASN A 179 -9.68 -3.15 -8.76
CA ASN A 179 -10.92 -3.51 -8.07
C ASN A 179 -11.37 -4.92 -8.47
N VAL A 180 -12.26 -5.48 -7.63
CA VAL A 180 -13.05 -6.67 -7.91
C VAL A 180 -14.51 -6.23 -7.99
N ALA A 181 -15.07 -6.22 -9.19
CA ALA A 181 -16.45 -5.84 -9.43
C ALA A 181 -17.34 -7.08 -9.54
N VAL A 182 -18.52 -7.02 -8.94
CA VAL A 182 -19.55 -8.07 -8.99
C VAL A 182 -20.85 -7.46 -9.48
N ARG A 183 -21.51 -8.12 -10.41
CA ARG A 183 -22.78 -7.69 -10.97
C ARG A 183 -23.77 -8.87 -11.09
N ALA A 184 -25.05 -8.55 -10.95
CA ALA A 184 -26.16 -9.45 -11.29
C ALA A 184 -27.20 -8.66 -12.08
N GLY A 185 -26.94 -8.46 -13.37
CA GLY A 185 -27.75 -7.56 -14.22
C GLY A 185 -27.86 -6.15 -13.63
N GLU A 186 -29.07 -5.64 -13.55
CA GLU A 186 -29.38 -4.35 -12.88
C GLU A 186 -29.74 -4.51 -11.40
N ALA A 187 -29.96 -5.76 -10.93
CA ALA A 187 -30.45 -6.03 -9.58
C ALA A 187 -29.38 -5.83 -8.49
N PHE A 188 -28.10 -6.02 -8.84
CA PHE A 188 -27.02 -5.87 -7.88
C PHE A 188 -25.71 -5.46 -8.56
N ALA A 189 -25.01 -4.52 -7.92
CA ALA A 189 -23.65 -4.18 -8.27
C ALA A 189 -22.88 -3.81 -6.99
N ALA A 190 -21.67 -4.34 -6.84
CA ALA A 190 -20.77 -4.02 -5.75
C ALA A 190 -19.31 -4.12 -6.21
N GLU A 191 -18.43 -3.43 -5.50
CA GLU A 191 -16.99 -3.48 -5.75
C GLU A 191 -16.22 -3.61 -4.44
N ALA A 192 -15.16 -4.41 -4.47
CA ALA A 192 -14.17 -4.46 -3.41
C ALA A 192 -12.87 -3.82 -3.90
N PRO A 193 -12.14 -3.08 -3.03
CA PRO A 193 -10.84 -2.51 -3.38
C PRO A 193 -9.83 -3.61 -3.66
N GLY A 194 -8.93 -3.34 -4.60
CA GLY A 194 -7.83 -4.24 -4.90
C GLY A 194 -6.58 -3.92 -4.09
N TRP A 195 -5.56 -4.74 -4.31
CA TRP A 195 -4.24 -4.63 -3.73
C TRP A 195 -3.20 -5.27 -4.63
N TYR A 196 -1.94 -5.24 -4.24
CA TYR A 196 -0.91 -6.05 -4.91
C TYR A 196 -1.20 -7.53 -4.74
N LEU A 197 -1.00 -8.29 -5.82
CA LEU A 197 -0.99 -9.75 -5.81
C LEU A 197 0.39 -10.19 -6.31
N LEU A 198 1.19 -10.69 -5.38
CA LEU A 198 2.59 -11.05 -5.62
C LEU A 198 2.70 -12.30 -6.49
N ALA A 199 3.85 -12.52 -7.13
CA ALA A 199 4.08 -13.69 -7.98
C ALA A 199 3.80 -15.00 -7.22
N GLY A 200 2.92 -15.84 -7.77
CA GLY A 200 2.52 -17.12 -7.18
C GLY A 200 1.58 -17.06 -5.97
N ALA A 201 1.22 -15.86 -5.50
CA ALA A 201 0.32 -15.68 -4.36
C ALA A 201 -1.15 -15.78 -4.78
N SER A 202 -2.02 -16.06 -3.79
CA SER A 202 -3.48 -15.98 -3.91
C SER A 202 -4.02 -14.95 -2.93
N ARG A 203 -5.16 -14.35 -3.28
CA ARG A 203 -5.87 -13.41 -2.39
C ARG A 203 -7.37 -13.61 -2.49
N ILE A 204 -8.03 -13.56 -1.33
CA ILE A 204 -9.48 -13.68 -1.24
C ILE A 204 -10.07 -12.29 -1.03
N HIS A 205 -10.96 -11.88 -1.93
CA HIS A 205 -11.80 -10.70 -1.78
C HIS A 205 -13.19 -11.12 -1.34
N THR A 206 -13.73 -10.46 -0.32
CA THR A 206 -15.07 -10.75 0.19
C THR A 206 -15.99 -9.58 -0.10
N ILE A 207 -17.17 -9.89 -0.65
CA ILE A 207 -18.21 -8.92 -0.98
C ILE A 207 -19.50 -9.37 -0.33
N ASP A 208 -20.10 -8.52 0.49
CA ASP A 208 -21.37 -8.79 1.15
C ASP A 208 -22.53 -8.49 0.20
N ILE A 209 -23.45 -9.43 0.09
CA ILE A 209 -24.68 -9.32 -0.69
C ILE A 209 -25.85 -9.32 0.30
N PRO A 210 -26.65 -8.25 0.39
CA PRO A 210 -27.78 -8.19 1.32
C PRO A 210 -28.77 -9.35 1.10
N ALA A 211 -29.21 -9.98 2.16
CA ALA A 211 -30.07 -11.18 2.12
C ALA A 211 -31.31 -11.01 1.25
N GLY A 212 -31.97 -9.85 1.31
CA GLY A 212 -33.14 -9.54 0.50
C GLY A 212 -32.87 -9.49 -1.00
N VAL A 213 -31.66 -9.07 -1.38
CA VAL A 213 -31.20 -9.06 -2.79
C VAL A 213 -30.76 -10.46 -3.21
N CYS A 214 -29.93 -11.10 -2.40
CA CYS A 214 -29.29 -12.39 -2.67
C CYS A 214 -30.32 -13.45 -3.10
N ARG A 215 -31.43 -13.56 -2.37
CA ARG A 215 -32.48 -14.56 -2.66
C ARG A 215 -33.16 -14.42 -4.02
N GLY A 216 -33.09 -13.24 -4.63
CA GLY A 216 -33.62 -12.98 -5.97
C GLY A 216 -32.61 -13.18 -7.11
N LEU A 217 -31.34 -13.39 -6.79
CA LEU A 217 -30.28 -13.54 -7.79
C LEU A 217 -30.26 -14.95 -8.36
N ARG A 218 -29.91 -15.06 -9.63
CA ARG A 218 -29.68 -16.35 -10.32
C ARG A 218 -28.21 -16.53 -10.70
N ARG A 219 -27.52 -15.44 -10.96
CA ARG A 219 -26.13 -15.45 -11.41
C ARG A 219 -25.40 -14.20 -10.94
N LEU A 220 -24.16 -14.37 -10.58
CA LEU A 220 -23.19 -13.31 -10.29
C LEU A 220 -22.09 -13.36 -11.34
N ASP A 221 -21.84 -12.23 -11.99
CA ASP A 221 -20.72 -12.04 -12.89
C ASP A 221 -19.64 -11.24 -12.16
N VAL A 222 -18.42 -11.77 -12.14
CA VAL A 222 -17.27 -11.22 -11.43
C VAL A 222 -16.25 -10.75 -12.44
N THR A 223 -15.75 -9.52 -12.27
CA THR A 223 -14.64 -8.97 -13.04
C THR A 223 -13.56 -8.49 -12.11
N VAL A 224 -12.36 -9.02 -12.24
CA VAL A 224 -11.15 -8.55 -11.54
C VAL A 224 -10.36 -7.69 -12.51
N LYS A 225 -10.28 -6.39 -12.24
CA LYS A 225 -9.49 -5.45 -13.04
C LYS A 225 -8.12 -5.25 -12.42
N ALA A 226 -7.08 -5.47 -13.19
CA ALA A 226 -5.70 -5.18 -12.81
C ALA A 226 -5.02 -4.28 -13.86
N GLU A 227 -3.83 -3.76 -13.54
CA GLU A 227 -3.14 -2.80 -14.41
C GLU A 227 -2.86 -3.37 -15.83
N GLU A 228 -2.54 -4.67 -15.93
CA GLU A 228 -2.11 -5.29 -17.20
C GLU A 228 -3.04 -6.44 -17.65
N LEU A 229 -4.07 -6.79 -16.86
CA LEU A 229 -4.97 -7.90 -17.17
C LEU A 229 -6.37 -7.71 -16.58
N SER A 230 -7.33 -8.40 -17.17
CA SER A 230 -8.71 -8.46 -16.67
C SER A 230 -9.14 -9.91 -16.64
N LEU A 231 -9.64 -10.36 -15.47
CA LEU A 231 -10.13 -11.71 -15.28
C LEU A 231 -11.66 -11.67 -15.16
N GLN A 232 -12.33 -12.67 -15.71
CA GLN A 232 -13.78 -12.79 -15.64
C GLN A 232 -14.16 -14.16 -15.10
N GLY A 233 -15.22 -14.21 -14.33
CA GLY A 233 -15.81 -15.42 -13.79
C GLY A 233 -17.30 -15.24 -13.54
N GLY A 234 -18.01 -16.33 -13.35
CA GLY A 234 -19.43 -16.31 -13.05
C GLY A 234 -19.77 -17.41 -12.04
N LEU A 235 -20.76 -17.13 -11.21
CA LEU A 235 -21.31 -18.06 -10.22
C LEU A 235 -22.83 -18.09 -10.33
N ASP A 236 -23.40 -19.28 -10.58
CA ASP A 236 -24.83 -19.47 -10.49
C ASP A 236 -25.24 -19.53 -9.02
N VAL A 237 -26.30 -18.78 -8.67
CA VAL A 237 -26.73 -18.63 -7.28
C VAL A 237 -27.86 -19.61 -6.99
N GLU A 238 -27.64 -20.46 -6.01
CA GLU A 238 -28.65 -21.38 -5.48
C GLU A 238 -29.29 -20.79 -4.19
N PRO A 239 -30.57 -21.11 -3.91
CA PRO A 239 -31.29 -20.56 -2.76
C PRO A 239 -30.59 -20.75 -1.41
N GLY A 240 -29.88 -21.87 -1.22
CA GLY A 240 -29.14 -22.18 0.00
C GLY A 240 -27.85 -21.41 0.21
N MET A 241 -27.41 -20.63 -0.76
CA MET A 241 -26.18 -19.84 -0.67
C MET A 241 -26.39 -18.48 0.01
N CYS A 242 -27.64 -18.05 0.10
CA CYS A 242 -28.03 -16.79 0.72
C CYS A 242 -28.31 -16.97 2.20
N ALA A 243 -28.07 -15.92 3.00
CA ALA A 243 -28.44 -15.91 4.41
C ALA A 243 -29.97 -16.14 4.57
N PRO A 244 -30.38 -16.83 5.63
CA PRO A 244 -31.78 -17.09 5.92
C PRO A 244 -32.64 -15.83 6.08
#